data_80e8d389f1aa8da7295839abe246e4e9
#
_entry.id   80e8d389f1aa8da7295839abe246e4e9
#
_cell.length_a   1.000
_cell.length_b   1.000
_cell.length_c   1.000
_cell.angle_alpha   90.00
_cell.angle_beta   90.00
_cell.angle_gamma   90.00
#
_symmetry.space_group_name_H-M   'P 1'
#
loop_
_entity.id
_entity.type
_entity.pdbx_description
1 polymer ?
#
loop_
_entity_poly.entity_id
_entity_poly.type
_entity_poly.pdbx_seq_one_letter_code
_entity_poly.pdbx_strand_id
1 'polypeptide(L)'
;MTQTENLTAAAPPAASPVRVAIAGATGYAGQELVRLLARHPHARLTMATGSQATSAPRKLPALARIFDGEVVPLDLKAVGQAADVVFLALPEAASADVAPVLLAAGARIIDLSGAFRLRDHAARAKWYPATKALPAGVVYGLTEFAAAEIAGASLVSCPGCYPTASLLALQPLARAGLLRRDADVIVDAKSGVSGAGKAPSERTHFCENHGSVAAYGLFGHRHTPEIAQALDCDVTFTPHLVPLDRGILSTIYARLAPGTSAAQVGEAMETAHAQSPFVRLTGDALPEIKHVAWSNFCDIGWRVDEASGRIIMVSAIDNLLKGAAGQAVQNFNLLIGADERTGLL
;
A
#
# COMPACT_ATOMS: atom_id res chain seq x y z
N MET A 1 53.11 -18.76 17.69
CA MET A 1 52.52 -18.18 16.45
C MET A 1 51.62 -19.21 15.83
N THR A 2 50.37 -19.18 16.17
CA THR A 2 49.31 -20.08 15.62
C THR A 2 48.42 -19.21 14.74
N GLN A 3 48.47 -19.44 13.42
CA GLN A 3 47.59 -18.81 12.45
C GLN A 3 46.20 -19.42 12.63
N THR A 4 45.24 -18.59 13.00
CA THR A 4 43.80 -18.88 12.93
C THR A 4 43.33 -18.68 11.48
N GLU A 5 43.14 -19.76 10.77
CA GLU A 5 42.43 -19.74 9.46
C GLU A 5 41.00 -19.30 9.69
N ASN A 6 40.66 -18.10 9.19
CA ASN A 6 39.27 -17.66 9.03
C ASN A 6 38.62 -18.43 7.89
N LEU A 7 37.91 -19.48 8.22
CA LEU A 7 36.97 -20.14 7.32
C LEU A 7 35.75 -19.20 7.10
N THR A 8 35.83 -18.39 6.07
CA THR A 8 34.64 -17.71 5.52
C THR A 8 33.69 -18.78 4.99
N ALA A 9 32.65 -19.12 5.73
CA ALA A 9 31.57 -19.94 5.24
C ALA A 9 31.00 -19.30 3.96
N ALA A 10 31.08 -20.01 2.85
CA ALA A 10 30.46 -19.58 1.58
C ALA A 10 28.96 -19.36 1.83
N ALA A 11 28.46 -18.20 1.44
CA ALA A 11 27.03 -17.93 1.47
C ALA A 11 26.29 -19.00 0.66
N PRO A 12 25.13 -19.51 1.13
CA PRO A 12 24.37 -20.48 0.39
C PRO A 12 24.05 -19.93 -1.01
N PRO A 13 24.01 -20.79 -2.05
CA PRO A 13 23.73 -20.34 -3.42
C PRO A 13 22.40 -19.60 -3.43
N ALA A 14 22.39 -18.38 -3.98
CA ALA A 14 21.20 -17.55 -4.09
C ALA A 14 20.10 -18.36 -4.80
N ALA A 15 18.95 -18.51 -4.16
CA ALA A 15 17.77 -19.10 -4.79
C ALA A 15 17.48 -18.37 -6.11
N SER A 16 17.08 -19.12 -7.15
CA SER A 16 16.76 -18.52 -8.44
C SER A 16 15.70 -17.42 -8.27
N PRO A 17 15.86 -16.25 -8.91
CA PRO A 17 14.90 -15.16 -8.80
C PRO A 17 13.47 -15.62 -9.15
N VAL A 18 12.50 -15.21 -8.34
CA VAL A 18 11.08 -15.53 -8.55
C VAL A 18 10.59 -14.84 -9.82
N ARG A 19 9.89 -15.59 -10.69
CA ARG A 19 9.31 -15.03 -11.91
C ARG A 19 8.11 -14.16 -11.54
N VAL A 20 8.13 -12.89 -11.96
CA VAL A 20 7.05 -11.95 -11.66
C VAL A 20 6.46 -11.35 -12.92
N ALA A 21 5.14 -11.16 -12.94
CA ALA A 21 4.45 -10.40 -13.97
C ALA A 21 3.68 -9.23 -13.37
N ILE A 22 3.48 -8.18 -14.16
CA ILE A 22 2.71 -7.01 -13.78
C ILE A 22 1.57 -6.82 -14.77
N ALA A 23 0.34 -6.90 -14.30
CA ALA A 23 -0.85 -6.52 -15.05
C ALA A 23 -1.21 -5.06 -14.72
N GLY A 24 -1.27 -4.20 -15.74
CA GLY A 24 -1.52 -2.77 -15.58
C GLY A 24 -0.25 -1.91 -15.49
N ALA A 25 0.85 -2.33 -16.09
CA ALA A 25 2.14 -1.64 -16.11
C ALA A 25 2.11 -0.21 -16.70
N THR A 26 1.06 0.18 -17.38
CA THR A 26 0.91 1.52 -17.99
C THR A 26 0.42 2.59 -17.01
N GLY A 27 -0.18 2.21 -15.88
CA GLY A 27 -0.63 3.10 -14.82
C GLY A 27 0.53 3.65 -13.98
N TYR A 28 0.28 4.63 -13.11
CA TYR A 28 1.31 5.19 -12.24
C TYR A 28 1.90 4.14 -11.30
N ALA A 29 1.08 3.44 -10.53
CA ALA A 29 1.55 2.37 -9.64
C ALA A 29 2.22 1.22 -10.42
N GLY A 30 1.69 0.86 -11.60
CA GLY A 30 2.30 -0.16 -12.46
C GLY A 30 3.69 0.21 -12.95
N GLN A 31 3.94 1.48 -13.31
CA GLN A 31 5.27 1.96 -13.70
C GLN A 31 6.24 1.95 -12.52
N GLU A 32 5.79 2.30 -11.31
CA GLU A 32 6.61 2.20 -10.11
C GLU A 32 6.95 0.73 -9.78
N LEU A 33 6.00 -0.20 -9.93
CA LEU A 33 6.28 -1.64 -9.80
C LEU A 33 7.35 -2.10 -10.79
N VAL A 34 7.27 -1.69 -12.07
CA VAL A 34 8.30 -2.04 -13.05
C VAL A 34 9.66 -1.50 -12.62
N ARG A 35 9.75 -0.25 -12.14
CA ARG A 35 11.01 0.35 -11.67
C ARG A 35 11.63 -0.40 -10.51
N LEU A 36 10.81 -0.79 -9.53
CA LEU A 36 11.25 -1.52 -8.35
C LEU A 36 11.66 -2.95 -8.69
N LEU A 37 10.78 -3.69 -9.40
CA LEU A 37 11.00 -5.11 -9.69
C LEU A 37 12.08 -5.39 -10.73
N ALA A 38 12.31 -4.47 -11.68
CA ALA A 38 13.41 -4.61 -12.65
C ALA A 38 14.80 -4.53 -12.01
N ARG A 39 14.92 -3.98 -10.80
CA ARG A 39 16.17 -3.87 -10.03
C ARG A 39 16.19 -4.77 -8.81
N HIS A 40 15.15 -5.54 -8.58
CA HIS A 40 14.99 -6.33 -7.38
C HIS A 40 15.85 -7.60 -7.46
N PRO A 41 16.73 -7.87 -6.46
CA PRO A 41 17.69 -9.00 -6.55
C PRO A 41 17.03 -10.38 -6.58
N HIS A 42 15.82 -10.51 -6.01
CA HIS A 42 15.09 -11.78 -5.93
C HIS A 42 13.90 -11.87 -6.90
N ALA A 43 13.69 -10.89 -7.78
CA ALA A 43 12.64 -10.91 -8.78
C ALA A 43 13.22 -10.92 -10.20
N ARG A 44 12.60 -11.70 -11.07
CA ARG A 44 12.80 -11.62 -12.51
C ARG A 44 11.49 -11.19 -13.17
N LEU A 45 11.43 -9.95 -13.63
CA LEU A 45 10.27 -9.45 -14.37
C LEU A 45 10.21 -10.13 -15.73
N THR A 46 9.28 -11.07 -15.89
CA THR A 46 9.11 -11.89 -17.08
C THR A 46 8.10 -11.31 -18.06
N MET A 47 7.11 -10.56 -17.54
CA MET A 47 6.07 -9.97 -18.37
C MET A 47 5.50 -8.70 -17.73
N ALA A 48 5.31 -7.67 -18.54
CA ALA A 48 4.57 -6.48 -18.20
C ALA A 48 3.40 -6.33 -19.20
N THR A 49 2.17 -6.25 -18.68
CA THR A 49 1.00 -6.09 -19.55
C THR A 49 0.31 -4.77 -19.31
N GLY A 50 -0.37 -4.24 -20.33
CA GLY A 50 -1.30 -3.14 -20.19
C GLY A 50 -2.61 -3.58 -19.52
N SER A 51 -3.63 -2.71 -19.56
CA SER A 51 -5.01 -3.08 -19.30
C SER A 51 -5.60 -3.81 -20.53
N GLN A 52 -6.80 -4.36 -20.40
CA GLN A 52 -7.53 -4.96 -21.53
C GLN A 52 -7.68 -4.02 -22.73
N ALA A 53 -7.64 -2.69 -22.54
CA ALA A 53 -7.69 -1.70 -23.61
C ALA A 53 -6.35 -1.55 -24.37
N THR A 54 -5.27 -2.23 -23.95
CA THR A 54 -3.98 -2.20 -24.67
C THR A 54 -4.09 -3.11 -25.89
N SER A 55 -4.05 -2.52 -27.10
CA SER A 55 -4.29 -3.26 -28.35
C SER A 55 -3.03 -3.77 -29.05
N ALA A 56 -1.85 -3.20 -28.73
CA ALA A 56 -0.58 -3.57 -29.36
C ALA A 56 0.59 -3.45 -28.35
N PRO A 57 1.66 -4.24 -28.53
CA PRO A 57 2.88 -4.09 -27.74
C PRO A 57 3.47 -2.69 -27.90
N ARG A 58 3.99 -2.14 -26.80
CA ARG A 58 4.65 -0.82 -26.80
C ARG A 58 5.71 -0.71 -25.72
N LYS A 59 6.75 0.04 -25.99
CA LYS A 59 7.72 0.47 -24.98
C LYS A 59 7.17 1.66 -24.18
N LEU A 60 7.56 1.74 -22.92
CA LEU A 60 7.26 2.91 -22.07
C LEU A 60 8.50 3.79 -21.98
N PRO A 61 8.53 4.99 -22.59
CA PRO A 61 9.69 5.86 -22.60
C PRO A 61 10.24 6.19 -21.20
N ALA A 62 9.35 6.33 -20.21
CA ALA A 62 9.73 6.61 -18.83
C ALA A 62 10.49 5.45 -18.16
N LEU A 63 10.52 4.25 -18.75
CA LEU A 63 11.18 3.06 -18.24
C LEU A 63 12.40 2.64 -19.10
N ALA A 64 12.75 3.42 -20.09
CA ALA A 64 13.91 3.14 -20.95
C ALA A 64 15.19 2.93 -20.11
N ARG A 65 15.98 1.90 -20.43
CA ARG A 65 17.17 1.46 -19.68
C ARG A 65 16.91 0.96 -18.25
N ILE A 66 15.65 0.90 -17.82
CA ILE A 66 15.23 0.27 -16.56
C ILE A 66 14.57 -1.06 -16.90
N PHE A 67 13.68 -1.03 -17.89
CA PHE A 67 13.00 -2.17 -18.45
C PHE A 67 12.90 -1.98 -19.96
N ASP A 68 13.73 -2.68 -20.71
CA ASP A 68 13.78 -2.57 -22.19
C ASP A 68 12.76 -3.46 -22.90
N GLY A 69 11.99 -4.25 -22.14
CA GLY A 69 10.88 -5.04 -22.64
C GLY A 69 9.68 -4.18 -23.09
N GLU A 70 8.75 -4.83 -23.75
CA GLU A 70 7.50 -4.21 -24.17
C GLU A 70 6.38 -4.49 -23.17
N VAL A 71 5.47 -3.55 -23.02
CA VAL A 71 4.19 -3.78 -22.38
C VAL A 71 3.25 -4.35 -23.44
N VAL A 72 2.84 -5.59 -23.23
CA VAL A 72 1.99 -6.34 -24.17
C VAL A 72 0.52 -6.32 -23.75
N PRO A 73 -0.42 -6.67 -24.65
CA PRO A 73 -1.82 -6.91 -24.27
C PRO A 73 -1.93 -7.96 -23.16
N LEU A 74 -2.97 -7.86 -22.32
CA LEU A 74 -3.21 -8.81 -21.23
C LEU A 74 -3.75 -10.12 -21.79
N ASP A 75 -2.94 -11.17 -21.71
CA ASP A 75 -3.30 -12.57 -21.96
C ASP A 75 -3.11 -13.37 -20.67
N LEU A 76 -4.22 -13.81 -20.06
CA LEU A 76 -4.19 -14.49 -18.76
C LEU A 76 -3.47 -15.84 -18.80
N LYS A 77 -3.58 -16.56 -19.91
CA LYS A 77 -2.89 -17.84 -20.09
C LYS A 77 -1.38 -17.63 -20.17
N ALA A 78 -0.95 -16.67 -20.97
CA ALA A 78 0.47 -16.32 -21.09
C ALA A 78 1.05 -15.81 -19.76
N VAL A 79 0.32 -14.95 -19.02
CA VAL A 79 0.72 -14.44 -17.70
C VAL A 79 0.86 -15.58 -16.70
N GLY A 80 -0.11 -16.49 -16.60
CA GLY A 80 -0.07 -17.63 -15.66
C GLY A 80 1.08 -18.60 -15.95
N GLN A 81 1.50 -18.74 -17.21
CA GLN A 81 2.67 -19.57 -17.58
C GLN A 81 4.01 -18.86 -17.32
N ALA A 82 4.00 -17.52 -17.39
CA ALA A 82 5.22 -16.73 -17.33
C ALA A 82 5.67 -16.41 -15.90
N ALA A 83 4.78 -16.44 -14.89
CA ALA A 83 5.07 -15.91 -13.58
C ALA A 83 4.57 -16.80 -12.42
N ASP A 84 5.32 -16.80 -11.33
CA ASP A 84 4.97 -17.43 -10.05
C ASP A 84 4.20 -16.47 -9.15
N VAL A 85 4.46 -15.15 -9.28
CA VAL A 85 3.77 -14.07 -8.59
C VAL A 85 3.32 -13.03 -9.60
N VAL A 86 2.05 -12.62 -9.52
CA VAL A 86 1.47 -11.59 -10.40
C VAL A 86 1.00 -10.39 -9.59
N PHE A 87 1.50 -9.21 -9.97
CA PHE A 87 1.04 -7.95 -9.42
C PHE A 87 -0.12 -7.41 -10.26
N LEU A 88 -1.26 -7.15 -9.62
CA LEU A 88 -2.43 -6.56 -10.27
C LEU A 88 -2.52 -5.06 -9.95
N ALA A 89 -2.12 -4.22 -10.90
CA ALA A 89 -2.29 -2.77 -10.85
C ALA A 89 -3.42 -2.33 -11.79
N LEU A 90 -4.56 -3.03 -11.70
CA LEU A 90 -5.73 -2.91 -12.55
C LEU A 90 -6.88 -2.17 -11.83
N PRO A 91 -7.91 -1.67 -12.55
CA PRO A 91 -9.18 -1.31 -11.93
C PRO A 91 -9.79 -2.50 -11.17
N GLU A 92 -10.56 -2.22 -10.12
CA GLU A 92 -11.10 -3.23 -9.20
C GLU A 92 -11.93 -4.31 -9.89
N ALA A 93 -12.79 -3.93 -10.87
CA ALA A 93 -13.59 -4.92 -11.61
C ALA A 93 -12.71 -5.88 -12.43
N ALA A 94 -11.67 -5.35 -13.08
CA ALA A 94 -10.73 -6.18 -13.82
C ALA A 94 -9.92 -7.09 -12.90
N SER A 95 -9.47 -6.60 -11.73
CA SER A 95 -8.80 -7.46 -10.75
C SER A 95 -9.71 -8.58 -10.23
N ALA A 96 -11.00 -8.28 -9.99
CA ALA A 96 -11.99 -9.27 -9.55
C ALA A 96 -12.17 -10.40 -10.57
N ASP A 97 -12.10 -10.10 -11.86
CA ASP A 97 -12.22 -11.09 -12.95
C ASP A 97 -10.92 -11.87 -13.18
N VAL A 98 -9.77 -11.19 -13.09
CA VAL A 98 -8.44 -11.73 -13.42
C VAL A 98 -7.88 -12.63 -12.32
N ALA A 99 -7.99 -12.22 -11.04
CA ALA A 99 -7.34 -12.90 -9.94
C ALA A 99 -7.75 -14.37 -9.79
N PRO A 100 -9.05 -14.76 -9.87
CA PRO A 100 -9.44 -16.16 -9.75
C PRO A 100 -8.83 -17.06 -10.84
N VAL A 101 -8.69 -16.55 -12.06
CA VAL A 101 -8.13 -17.29 -13.19
C VAL A 101 -6.64 -17.56 -12.96
N LEU A 102 -5.89 -16.55 -12.50
CA LEU A 102 -4.46 -16.68 -12.24
C LEU A 102 -4.17 -17.53 -10.99
N LEU A 103 -5.00 -17.44 -9.95
CA LEU A 103 -4.91 -18.34 -8.78
C LEU A 103 -5.15 -19.80 -9.19
N ALA A 104 -6.13 -20.07 -10.04
CA ALA A 104 -6.40 -21.42 -10.57
C ALA A 104 -5.25 -21.94 -11.45
N ALA A 105 -4.48 -21.05 -12.07
CA ALA A 105 -3.25 -21.39 -12.80
C ALA A 105 -2.04 -21.60 -11.88
N GLY A 106 -2.19 -21.46 -10.55
CA GLY A 106 -1.13 -21.69 -9.56
C GLY A 106 -0.27 -20.47 -9.23
N ALA A 107 -0.55 -19.29 -9.78
CA ALA A 107 0.16 -18.07 -9.44
C ALA A 107 -0.30 -17.51 -8.08
N ARG A 108 0.62 -16.91 -7.32
CA ARG A 108 0.27 -16.06 -6.17
C ARG A 108 0.03 -14.63 -6.64
N ILE A 109 -0.87 -13.93 -5.96
CA ILE A 109 -1.34 -12.60 -6.39
C ILE A 109 -1.00 -11.54 -5.35
N ILE A 110 -0.52 -10.38 -5.82
CA ILE A 110 -0.45 -9.15 -5.04
C ILE A 110 -1.32 -8.12 -5.75
N ASP A 111 -2.49 -7.83 -5.16
CA ASP A 111 -3.49 -6.93 -5.75
C ASP A 111 -3.43 -5.53 -5.13
N LEU A 112 -3.25 -4.52 -5.98
CA LEU A 112 -3.22 -3.12 -5.57
C LEU A 112 -4.61 -2.45 -5.69
N SER A 113 -5.60 -3.17 -6.22
CA SER A 113 -6.96 -2.64 -6.38
C SER A 113 -7.77 -2.69 -5.08
N GLY A 114 -8.99 -2.17 -5.13
CA GLY A 114 -9.94 -2.28 -4.01
C GLY A 114 -10.68 -3.62 -3.91
N ALA A 115 -10.57 -4.47 -4.94
CA ALA A 115 -11.46 -5.63 -5.13
C ALA A 115 -11.56 -6.56 -3.89
N PHE A 116 -10.44 -6.82 -3.22
CA PHE A 116 -10.38 -7.85 -2.17
C PHE A 116 -10.15 -7.31 -0.75
N ARG A 117 -10.29 -5.98 -0.54
CA ARG A 117 -9.98 -5.33 0.74
C ARG A 117 -11.05 -5.52 1.81
N LEU A 118 -12.34 -5.54 1.40
CA LEU A 118 -13.44 -5.59 2.35
C LEU A 118 -13.87 -7.03 2.66
N ARG A 119 -13.84 -7.41 3.94
CA ARG A 119 -14.25 -8.74 4.42
C ARG A 119 -15.75 -8.89 4.45
N ASP A 120 -16.48 -7.83 4.87
CA ASP A 120 -17.93 -7.85 4.94
C ASP A 120 -18.56 -7.93 3.56
N HIS A 121 -19.52 -8.84 3.37
CA HIS A 121 -20.17 -9.08 2.08
C HIS A 121 -21.04 -7.89 1.66
N ALA A 122 -21.79 -7.28 2.58
CA ALA A 122 -22.68 -6.17 2.25
C ALA A 122 -21.90 -4.92 1.88
N ALA A 123 -20.83 -4.61 2.62
CA ALA A 123 -19.90 -3.54 2.28
C ALA A 123 -19.25 -3.79 0.91
N ARG A 124 -18.80 -5.01 0.63
CA ARG A 124 -18.20 -5.38 -0.65
C ARG A 124 -19.20 -5.24 -1.81
N ALA A 125 -20.44 -5.72 -1.64
CA ALA A 125 -21.50 -5.58 -2.65
C ALA A 125 -21.82 -4.10 -2.95
N LYS A 126 -21.74 -3.23 -1.96
CA LYS A 126 -21.95 -1.79 -2.12
C LYS A 126 -20.78 -1.10 -2.83
N TRP A 127 -19.54 -1.37 -2.40
CA TRP A 127 -18.38 -0.60 -2.81
C TRP A 127 -17.59 -1.23 -3.97
N TYR A 128 -17.61 -2.55 -4.09
CA TYR A 128 -16.91 -3.35 -5.10
C TYR A 128 -17.80 -4.45 -5.67
N PRO A 129 -18.91 -4.09 -6.36
CA PRO A 129 -19.97 -5.03 -6.78
C PRO A 129 -19.49 -6.13 -7.73
N ALA A 130 -18.38 -5.92 -8.44
CA ALA A 130 -17.76 -6.94 -9.29
C ALA A 130 -17.18 -8.10 -8.48
N THR A 131 -16.75 -7.87 -7.23
CA THR A 131 -16.16 -8.90 -6.37
C THR A 131 -17.26 -9.68 -5.65
N LYS A 132 -17.72 -10.79 -6.24
CA LYS A 132 -18.78 -11.61 -5.69
C LYS A 132 -18.39 -12.38 -4.43
N ALA A 133 -17.14 -12.89 -4.40
CA ALA A 133 -16.58 -13.62 -3.28
C ALA A 133 -15.10 -13.29 -3.09
N LEU A 134 -14.61 -13.45 -1.87
CA LEU A 134 -13.17 -13.39 -1.61
C LEU A 134 -12.54 -14.75 -1.91
N PRO A 135 -11.38 -14.79 -2.60
CA PRO A 135 -10.60 -16.02 -2.73
C PRO A 135 -10.19 -16.56 -1.35
N ALA A 136 -10.08 -17.89 -1.23
CA ALA A 136 -9.55 -18.51 -0.03
C ALA A 136 -8.10 -18.05 0.20
N GLY A 137 -7.72 -17.81 1.45
CA GLY A 137 -6.36 -17.38 1.80
C GLY A 137 -6.03 -15.94 1.41
N VAL A 138 -7.04 -15.09 1.17
CA VAL A 138 -6.81 -13.65 0.96
C VAL A 138 -6.38 -12.99 2.27
N VAL A 139 -5.30 -12.21 2.20
CA VAL A 139 -4.76 -11.45 3.34
C VAL A 139 -4.81 -9.96 3.01
N TYR A 140 -5.27 -9.14 3.96
CA TYR A 140 -5.17 -7.69 3.88
C TYR A 140 -3.73 -7.27 4.21
N GLY A 141 -2.99 -6.86 3.20
CA GLY A 141 -1.54 -6.71 3.23
C GLY A 141 -1.06 -5.35 3.74
N LEU A 142 -1.53 -4.89 4.91
CA LEU A 142 -0.83 -3.83 5.65
C LEU A 142 0.34 -4.51 6.37
N THR A 143 1.52 -4.46 5.75
CA THR A 143 2.67 -5.31 6.06
C THR A 143 3.03 -5.33 7.54
N GLU A 144 3.06 -4.17 8.17
CA GLU A 144 3.45 -3.98 9.57
C GLU A 144 2.55 -4.74 10.57
N PHE A 145 1.34 -5.09 10.15
CA PHE A 145 0.35 -5.75 11.01
C PHE A 145 -0.09 -7.13 10.50
N ALA A 146 0.44 -7.59 9.37
CA ALA A 146 0.04 -8.84 8.73
C ALA A 146 1.23 -9.68 8.21
N ALA A 147 2.44 -9.45 8.70
CA ALA A 147 3.66 -10.07 8.18
C ALA A 147 3.61 -11.61 8.20
N ALA A 148 3.11 -12.21 9.28
CA ALA A 148 3.01 -13.66 9.42
C ALA A 148 2.01 -14.27 8.44
N GLU A 149 0.86 -13.60 8.25
CA GLU A 149 -0.20 -14.07 7.35
C GLU A 149 0.21 -13.92 5.88
N ILE A 150 0.95 -12.87 5.53
CA ILE A 150 1.42 -12.60 4.16
C ILE A 150 2.32 -13.72 3.66
N ALA A 151 3.21 -14.25 4.48
CA ALA A 151 4.15 -15.31 4.10
C ALA A 151 3.45 -16.56 3.52
N GLY A 152 2.25 -16.89 4.02
CA GLY A 152 1.44 -18.04 3.59
C GLY A 152 0.31 -17.69 2.61
N ALA A 153 0.17 -16.45 2.19
CA ALA A 153 -0.98 -16.01 1.40
C ALA A 153 -0.94 -16.50 -0.04
N SER A 154 -2.10 -16.85 -0.59
CA SER A 154 -2.29 -17.05 -2.03
C SER A 154 -2.58 -15.73 -2.75
N LEU A 155 -3.27 -14.82 -2.05
CA LEU A 155 -3.58 -13.46 -2.51
C LEU A 155 -3.34 -12.46 -1.38
N VAL A 156 -2.50 -11.46 -1.64
CA VAL A 156 -2.32 -10.30 -0.77
C VAL A 156 -3.04 -9.10 -1.39
N SER A 157 -4.04 -8.59 -0.68
CA SER A 157 -4.76 -7.38 -1.06
C SER A 157 -4.11 -6.16 -0.38
N CYS A 158 -3.36 -5.38 -1.15
CA CYS A 158 -2.68 -4.19 -0.63
C CYS A 158 -3.69 -3.13 -0.18
N PRO A 159 -3.47 -2.44 0.95
CA PRO A 159 -4.31 -1.35 1.40
C PRO A 159 -4.37 -0.21 0.38
N GLY A 160 -5.42 0.62 0.48
CA GLY A 160 -5.44 1.89 -0.20
C GLY A 160 -4.42 2.88 0.39
N CYS A 161 -4.00 3.87 -0.40
CA CYS A 161 -2.98 4.82 0.05
C CYS A 161 -3.40 5.62 1.30
N TYR A 162 -4.62 6.12 1.35
CA TYR A 162 -5.15 6.79 2.55
C TYR A 162 -5.30 5.84 3.75
N PRO A 163 -5.88 4.61 3.60
CA PRO A 163 -5.85 3.60 4.65
C PRO A 163 -4.45 3.29 5.17
N THR A 164 -3.45 3.15 4.30
CA THR A 164 -2.06 2.93 4.73
C THR A 164 -1.59 4.04 5.66
N ALA A 165 -1.71 5.31 5.25
CA ALA A 165 -1.31 6.45 6.06
C ALA A 165 -2.06 6.52 7.39
N SER A 166 -3.37 6.27 7.38
CA SER A 166 -4.22 6.40 8.56
C SER A 166 -4.07 5.25 9.52
N LEU A 167 -4.01 4.01 9.02
CA LEU A 167 -3.98 2.82 9.86
C LEU A 167 -2.62 2.60 10.51
N LEU A 168 -1.51 2.96 9.87
CA LEU A 168 -0.20 2.93 10.51
C LEU A 168 -0.15 3.84 11.75
N ALA A 169 -0.91 4.94 11.76
CA ALA A 169 -1.02 5.81 12.92
C ALA A 169 -2.05 5.32 13.96
N LEU A 170 -3.22 4.85 13.51
CA LEU A 170 -4.35 4.57 14.41
C LEU A 170 -4.38 3.15 14.97
N GLN A 171 -3.95 2.16 14.19
CA GLN A 171 -4.09 0.75 14.57
C GLN A 171 -3.29 0.36 15.81
N PRO A 172 -2.10 0.93 16.12
CA PRO A 172 -1.44 0.72 17.40
C PRO A 172 -2.32 1.07 18.59
N LEU A 173 -2.96 2.24 18.55
CA LEU A 173 -3.82 2.72 19.63
C LEU A 173 -5.12 1.91 19.73
N ALA A 174 -5.71 1.55 18.59
CA ALA A 174 -6.92 0.72 18.55
C ALA A 174 -6.66 -0.67 19.15
N ARG A 175 -5.54 -1.31 18.79
CA ARG A 175 -5.14 -2.63 19.33
C ARG A 175 -4.80 -2.59 20.81
N ALA A 176 -4.22 -1.50 21.29
CA ALA A 176 -3.93 -1.29 22.71
C ALA A 176 -5.17 -0.88 23.53
N GLY A 177 -6.34 -0.67 22.90
CA GLY A 177 -7.56 -0.23 23.59
C GLY A 177 -7.51 1.21 24.09
N LEU A 178 -6.62 2.04 23.52
CA LEU A 178 -6.41 3.42 23.94
C LEU A 178 -7.34 4.42 23.24
N LEU A 179 -8.08 3.99 22.21
CA LEU A 179 -9.08 4.83 21.52
C LEU A 179 -10.47 4.64 22.13
N ARG A 180 -11.21 5.72 22.27
CA ARG A 180 -12.64 5.66 22.59
C ARG A 180 -13.42 5.16 21.38
N ARG A 181 -14.19 4.07 21.57
CA ARG A 181 -15.01 3.47 20.50
C ARG A 181 -16.34 4.19 20.26
N ASP A 182 -16.79 4.97 21.26
CA ASP A 182 -18.02 5.77 21.24
C ASP A 182 -17.81 7.21 20.78
N ALA A 183 -16.64 7.52 20.26
CA ALA A 183 -16.28 8.85 19.75
C ALA A 183 -15.75 8.76 18.32
N ASP A 184 -16.06 9.77 17.52
CA ASP A 184 -15.62 9.86 16.13
C ASP A 184 -14.09 9.84 16.00
N VAL A 185 -13.59 9.04 15.09
CA VAL A 185 -12.26 9.17 14.51
C VAL A 185 -12.39 9.94 13.22
N ILE A 186 -11.77 11.12 13.17
CA ILE A 186 -11.79 11.98 11.98
C ILE A 186 -10.44 11.89 11.29
N VAL A 187 -10.45 11.51 10.02
CA VAL A 187 -9.28 11.47 9.13
C VAL A 187 -9.44 12.53 8.05
N ASP A 188 -8.72 13.62 8.19
CA ASP A 188 -8.67 14.73 7.23
C ASP A 188 -7.37 14.64 6.44
N ALA A 189 -7.44 14.12 5.20
CA ALA A 189 -6.27 13.74 4.44
C ALA A 189 -6.14 14.50 3.12
N LYS A 190 -4.92 14.87 2.79
CA LYS A 190 -4.52 15.60 1.57
C LYS A 190 -3.68 14.67 0.70
N SER A 191 -4.01 14.55 -0.58
CA SER A 191 -3.28 13.71 -1.54
C SER A 191 -2.89 14.49 -2.78
N GLY A 192 -1.67 14.26 -3.25
CA GLY A 192 -1.28 14.66 -4.60
C GLY A 192 -2.14 13.98 -5.68
N VAL A 193 -2.23 14.63 -6.85
CA VAL A 193 -3.14 14.25 -7.94
C VAL A 193 -2.87 12.88 -8.55
N SER A 194 -1.65 12.35 -8.45
CA SER A 194 -1.35 10.99 -8.94
C SER A 194 -2.19 9.90 -8.24
N GLY A 195 -2.71 10.19 -7.03
CA GLY A 195 -3.62 9.30 -6.31
C GLY A 195 -4.97 9.09 -7.00
N ALA A 196 -5.39 10.00 -7.88
CA ALA A 196 -6.59 9.86 -8.70
C ALA A 196 -6.38 8.94 -9.93
N GLY A 197 -5.17 8.47 -10.17
CA GLY A 197 -4.83 7.63 -11.32
C GLY A 197 -4.48 8.43 -12.56
N LYS A 198 -4.16 7.70 -13.65
CA LYS A 198 -3.65 8.30 -14.90
C LYS A 198 -4.75 8.73 -15.87
N ALA A 199 -5.97 8.23 -15.69
CA ALA A 199 -7.08 8.63 -16.56
C ALA A 199 -7.39 10.12 -16.37
N PRO A 200 -7.40 10.93 -17.43
CA PRO A 200 -7.67 12.36 -17.31
C PRO A 200 -9.12 12.59 -16.86
N SER A 201 -9.29 13.59 -16.02
CA SER A 201 -10.59 14.10 -15.60
C SER A 201 -10.51 15.61 -15.40
N GLU A 202 -11.66 16.27 -15.40
CA GLU A 202 -11.72 17.72 -15.13
C GLU A 202 -10.96 18.06 -13.83
N ARG A 203 -11.25 17.34 -12.74
CA ARG A 203 -10.62 17.54 -11.42
C ARG A 203 -9.10 17.41 -11.43
N THR A 204 -8.53 16.57 -12.29
CA THR A 204 -7.08 16.33 -12.39
C THR A 204 -6.40 17.12 -13.50
N HIS A 205 -7.19 17.93 -14.24
CA HIS A 205 -6.67 18.82 -15.26
C HIS A 205 -5.80 19.90 -14.60
N PHE A 206 -4.65 20.21 -15.20
CA PHE A 206 -3.67 21.13 -14.58
C PHE A 206 -4.30 22.48 -14.20
N CYS A 207 -5.06 23.11 -15.10
CA CYS A 207 -5.65 24.42 -14.84
C CYS A 207 -6.74 24.40 -13.77
N GLU A 208 -7.38 23.26 -13.52
CA GLU A 208 -8.42 23.11 -12.47
C GLU A 208 -7.82 22.77 -11.10
N ASN A 209 -6.67 22.09 -11.09
CA ASN A 209 -6.02 21.67 -9.85
C ASN A 209 -4.95 22.65 -9.36
N HIS A 210 -4.19 23.27 -10.28
CA HIS A 210 -3.11 24.20 -9.93
C HIS A 210 -3.67 25.41 -9.16
N GLY A 211 -3.06 25.70 -7.99
CA GLY A 211 -3.48 26.81 -7.13
C GLY A 211 -4.77 26.55 -6.34
N SER A 212 -5.28 25.31 -6.33
CA SER A 212 -6.53 24.95 -5.62
C SER A 212 -6.34 23.75 -4.71
N VAL A 213 -7.15 23.68 -3.65
CA VAL A 213 -7.30 22.52 -2.76
C VAL A 213 -8.79 22.20 -2.66
N ALA A 214 -9.17 20.96 -2.98
CA ALA A 214 -10.58 20.58 -3.03
C ALA A 214 -10.87 19.28 -2.27
N ALA A 215 -11.83 19.34 -1.33
CA ALA A 215 -12.39 18.14 -0.72
C ALA A 215 -13.27 17.38 -1.73
N TYR A 216 -13.31 16.05 -1.62
CA TYR A 216 -14.13 15.23 -2.49
C TYR A 216 -14.63 13.97 -1.79
N GLY A 217 -15.67 13.34 -2.34
CA GLY A 217 -16.13 12.02 -1.91
C GLY A 217 -16.56 11.94 -0.44
N LEU A 218 -17.08 13.04 0.15
CA LEU A 218 -17.55 13.07 1.54
C LEU A 218 -18.65 12.03 1.72
N PHE A 219 -18.51 11.17 2.73
CA PHE A 219 -19.37 9.99 3.02
C PHE A 219 -19.52 8.99 1.84
N GLY A 220 -18.86 9.25 0.71
CA GLY A 220 -18.92 8.46 -0.53
C GLY A 220 -17.57 7.92 -1.01
N HIS A 221 -16.52 7.96 -0.21
CA HIS A 221 -15.20 7.46 -0.60
C HIS A 221 -14.99 6.00 -0.23
N ARG A 222 -14.47 5.20 -1.16
CA ARG A 222 -14.26 3.74 -1.01
C ARG A 222 -13.27 3.35 0.10
N HIS A 223 -12.41 4.25 0.55
CA HIS A 223 -11.50 4.00 1.66
C HIS A 223 -12.14 4.15 3.05
N THR A 224 -13.32 4.79 3.16
CA THR A 224 -14.02 4.92 4.45
C THR A 224 -14.31 3.54 5.09
N PRO A 225 -15.00 2.60 4.41
CA PRO A 225 -15.26 1.29 4.99
C PRO A 225 -14.00 0.46 5.22
N GLU A 226 -12.93 0.70 4.47
CA GLU A 226 -11.65 0.04 4.64
C GLU A 226 -10.97 0.45 5.96
N ILE A 227 -10.95 1.75 6.26
CA ILE A 227 -10.41 2.26 7.52
C ILE A 227 -11.28 1.81 8.70
N ALA A 228 -12.60 1.97 8.59
CA ALA A 228 -13.56 1.60 9.62
C ALA A 228 -13.47 0.10 9.98
N GLN A 229 -13.40 -0.79 8.97
CA GLN A 229 -13.22 -2.23 9.16
C GLN A 229 -11.96 -2.57 9.96
N ALA A 230 -10.85 -1.87 9.70
CA ALA A 230 -9.57 -2.16 10.36
C ALA A 230 -9.51 -1.67 11.80
N LEU A 231 -10.28 -0.62 12.13
CA LEU A 231 -10.35 -0.02 13.47
C LEU A 231 -11.51 -0.55 14.32
N ASP A 232 -12.46 -1.24 13.69
CA ASP A 232 -13.73 -1.68 14.32
C ASP A 232 -14.48 -0.51 14.97
N CYS A 233 -14.55 0.64 14.26
CA CYS A 233 -15.28 1.84 14.69
C CYS A 233 -15.68 2.69 13.49
N ASP A 234 -16.61 3.62 13.71
CA ASP A 234 -17.00 4.61 12.71
C ASP A 234 -15.89 5.63 12.46
N VAL A 235 -15.77 6.05 11.21
CA VAL A 235 -14.73 6.99 10.77
C VAL A 235 -15.35 8.05 9.89
N THR A 236 -15.11 9.32 10.23
CA THR A 236 -15.36 10.46 9.34
C THR A 236 -14.11 10.70 8.49
N PHE A 237 -14.18 10.37 7.20
CA PHE A 237 -13.07 10.52 6.28
C PHE A 237 -13.31 11.66 5.29
N THR A 238 -12.40 12.64 5.27
CA THR A 238 -12.43 13.81 4.39
C THR A 238 -11.17 13.84 3.52
N PRO A 239 -11.20 13.23 2.33
CA PRO A 239 -10.08 13.32 1.39
C PRO A 239 -10.07 14.65 0.64
N HIS A 240 -8.85 15.15 0.38
CA HIS A 240 -8.63 16.33 -0.46
C HIS A 240 -7.63 16.00 -1.58
N LEU A 241 -7.80 16.62 -2.74
CA LEU A 241 -6.74 16.76 -3.74
C LEU A 241 -6.03 18.09 -3.55
N VAL A 242 -4.69 18.02 -3.58
CA VAL A 242 -3.82 19.19 -3.50
C VAL A 242 -2.93 19.25 -4.76
N PRO A 243 -2.44 20.44 -5.16
CA PRO A 243 -1.68 20.63 -6.39
C PRO A 243 -0.22 20.15 -6.24
N LEU A 244 -0.06 18.91 -5.80
CA LEU A 244 1.20 18.16 -5.74
C LEU A 244 1.08 16.95 -6.66
N ASP A 245 2.19 16.48 -7.22
CA ASP A 245 2.21 15.25 -8.00
C ASP A 245 2.11 14.02 -7.10
N ARG A 246 2.76 14.04 -5.93
CA ARG A 246 2.87 12.91 -4.98
C ARG A 246 2.70 13.34 -3.53
N GLY A 247 2.42 12.33 -2.72
CA GLY A 247 2.40 12.39 -1.28
C GLY A 247 0.99 12.45 -0.70
N ILE A 248 0.87 11.91 0.49
CA ILE A 248 -0.32 12.04 1.35
C ILE A 248 0.13 12.59 2.68
N LEU A 249 -0.63 13.57 3.19
CA LEU A 249 -0.60 14.02 4.57
C LEU A 249 -1.97 13.76 5.19
N SER A 250 -2.04 12.88 6.18
CA SER A 250 -3.25 12.63 6.96
C SER A 250 -3.15 13.33 8.30
N THR A 251 -4.08 14.24 8.60
CA THR A 251 -4.29 14.81 9.93
C THR A 251 -5.46 14.06 10.58
N ILE A 252 -5.22 13.45 11.71
CA ILE A 252 -6.16 12.53 12.34
C ILE A 252 -6.52 13.09 13.72
N TYR A 253 -7.81 13.17 14.00
CA TYR A 253 -8.35 13.61 15.27
C TYR A 253 -9.09 12.45 15.91
N ALA A 254 -8.76 12.12 17.17
CA ALA A 254 -9.42 11.07 17.91
C ALA A 254 -9.57 11.40 19.39
N ARG A 255 -10.35 10.60 20.09
CA ARG A 255 -10.49 10.64 21.55
C ARG A 255 -9.82 9.40 22.16
N LEU A 256 -9.02 9.65 23.19
CA LEU A 256 -8.41 8.60 23.98
C LEU A 256 -9.40 8.05 25.02
N ALA A 257 -9.22 6.80 25.38
CA ALA A 257 -9.93 6.20 26.50
C ALA A 257 -9.65 7.00 27.80
N PRO A 258 -10.61 7.09 28.72
CA PRO A 258 -10.42 7.85 29.96
C PRO A 258 -9.18 7.40 30.73
N GLY A 259 -8.36 8.36 31.16
CA GLY A 259 -7.14 8.09 31.92
C GLY A 259 -5.91 7.69 31.09
N THR A 260 -6.02 7.65 29.76
CA THR A 260 -4.87 7.40 28.88
C THR A 260 -3.88 8.56 28.92
N SER A 261 -2.65 8.30 29.26
CA SER A 261 -1.56 9.28 29.28
C SER A 261 -0.83 9.37 27.93
N ALA A 262 -0.10 10.47 27.71
CA ALA A 262 0.78 10.62 26.56
C ALA A 262 1.90 9.55 26.53
N ALA A 263 2.39 9.12 27.68
CA ALA A 263 3.37 8.04 27.79
C ALA A 263 2.84 6.69 27.28
N GLN A 264 1.60 6.33 27.62
CA GLN A 264 0.97 5.09 27.11
C GLN A 264 0.76 5.13 25.60
N VAL A 265 0.43 6.29 25.03
CA VAL A 265 0.34 6.47 23.58
C VAL A 265 1.72 6.23 22.94
N GLY A 266 2.79 6.83 23.50
CA GLY A 266 4.16 6.63 23.02
C GLY A 266 4.58 5.17 23.04
N GLU A 267 4.38 4.49 24.17
CA GLU A 267 4.68 3.05 24.34
C GLU A 267 3.94 2.16 23.33
N ALA A 268 2.64 2.44 23.09
CA ALA A 268 1.86 1.69 22.10
C ALA A 268 2.41 1.86 20.69
N MET A 269 2.80 3.09 20.31
CA MET A 269 3.37 3.40 19.01
C MET A 269 4.76 2.75 18.84
N GLU A 270 5.64 2.87 19.82
CA GLU A 270 6.98 2.29 19.81
C GLU A 270 6.92 0.75 19.75
N THR A 271 6.07 0.13 20.58
CA THR A 271 5.89 -1.32 20.59
C THR A 271 5.38 -1.84 19.24
N ALA A 272 4.35 -1.19 18.68
CA ALA A 272 3.75 -1.63 17.43
C ALA A 272 4.70 -1.51 16.24
N HIS A 273 5.59 -0.52 16.24
CA HIS A 273 6.49 -0.25 15.12
C HIS A 273 7.96 -0.62 15.38
N ALA A 274 8.27 -1.29 16.50
CA ALA A 274 9.62 -1.69 16.85
C ALA A 274 10.37 -2.49 15.76
N GLN A 275 9.63 -3.26 14.96
CA GLN A 275 10.17 -4.08 13.87
C GLN A 275 9.72 -3.57 12.47
N SER A 276 9.20 -2.35 12.38
CA SER A 276 8.67 -1.78 11.13
C SER A 276 9.71 -0.87 10.46
N PRO A 277 10.57 -1.37 9.56
CA PRO A 277 11.71 -0.61 9.05
C PRO A 277 11.30 0.61 8.22
N PHE A 278 10.05 0.67 7.77
CA PHE A 278 9.54 1.76 6.97
C PHE A 278 8.62 2.73 7.74
N VAL A 279 8.46 2.54 9.05
CA VAL A 279 7.74 3.51 9.88
C VAL A 279 8.74 4.28 10.73
N ARG A 280 8.68 5.62 10.65
CA ARG A 280 9.49 6.51 11.45
C ARG A 280 8.59 7.32 12.39
N LEU A 281 8.79 7.14 13.69
CA LEU A 281 8.14 7.95 14.71
C LEU A 281 8.96 9.23 14.87
N THR A 282 8.37 10.39 14.54
CA THR A 282 9.12 11.64 14.36
C THR A 282 9.29 12.44 15.65
N GLY A 283 8.80 11.94 16.78
CA GLY A 283 8.92 12.60 18.08
C GLY A 283 8.27 13.99 18.10
N ASP A 284 9.06 15.01 18.37
CA ASP A 284 8.58 16.39 18.44
C ASP A 284 8.39 17.06 17.07
N ALA A 285 8.95 16.51 15.99
CA ALA A 285 8.73 17.02 14.64
C ALA A 285 7.46 16.45 14.05
N LEU A 286 6.61 17.29 13.43
CA LEU A 286 5.47 16.80 12.67
C LEU A 286 5.88 16.39 11.27
N PRO A 287 5.30 15.31 10.72
CA PRO A 287 5.60 14.82 9.38
C PRO A 287 5.30 15.83 8.28
N GLU A 288 6.14 15.80 7.24
CA GLU A 288 5.94 16.58 6.01
C GLU A 288 6.09 15.67 4.78
N ILE A 289 5.27 15.88 3.76
CA ILE A 289 5.30 15.10 2.51
C ILE A 289 6.71 15.06 1.87
N LYS A 290 7.44 16.17 1.89
CA LYS A 290 8.77 16.27 1.26
C LYS A 290 9.80 15.30 1.84
N HIS A 291 9.60 14.83 3.09
CA HIS A 291 10.54 13.92 3.77
C HIS A 291 10.31 12.45 3.41
N VAL A 292 9.14 12.13 2.86
CA VAL A 292 8.73 10.75 2.50
C VAL A 292 8.54 10.55 0.99
N ALA A 293 8.39 11.63 0.24
CA ALA A 293 8.25 11.55 -1.21
C ALA A 293 9.41 10.77 -1.85
N TRP A 294 9.08 9.90 -2.81
CA TRP A 294 10.02 9.00 -3.50
C TRP A 294 10.64 7.91 -2.62
N SER A 295 10.10 7.67 -1.42
CA SER A 295 10.56 6.63 -0.52
C SER A 295 9.40 5.72 -0.07
N ASN A 296 9.75 4.56 0.52
CA ASN A 296 8.76 3.66 1.13
C ASN A 296 8.50 3.98 2.60
N PHE A 297 8.94 5.14 3.10
CA PHE A 297 8.73 5.52 4.49
C PHE A 297 7.32 6.05 4.76
N CYS A 298 6.86 5.80 5.99
CA CYS A 298 5.74 6.45 6.63
C CYS A 298 6.25 7.18 7.86
N ASP A 299 6.13 8.51 7.89
CA ASP A 299 6.44 9.33 9.05
C ASP A 299 5.19 9.55 9.88
N ILE A 300 5.27 9.38 11.20
CA ILE A 300 4.14 9.55 12.12
C ILE A 300 4.57 10.39 13.32
N GLY A 301 3.81 11.46 13.58
CA GLY A 301 3.94 12.29 14.77
C GLY A 301 2.59 12.55 15.42
N TRP A 302 2.57 12.89 16.70
CA TRP A 302 1.30 13.16 17.42
C TRP A 302 1.47 14.15 18.57
N ARG A 303 0.32 14.65 19.04
CA ARG A 303 0.21 15.45 20.27
C ARG A 303 -1.00 14.97 21.05
N VAL A 304 -0.83 14.85 22.36
CA VAL A 304 -1.88 14.46 23.30
C VAL A 304 -2.20 15.66 24.20
N ASP A 305 -3.47 15.98 24.30
CA ASP A 305 -4.01 16.84 25.33
C ASP A 305 -4.69 15.95 26.39
N GLU A 306 -3.94 15.60 27.42
CA GLU A 306 -4.40 14.71 28.49
C GLU A 306 -5.61 15.29 29.24
N ALA A 307 -5.69 16.60 29.40
CA ALA A 307 -6.79 17.27 30.11
C ALA A 307 -8.13 17.05 29.40
N SER A 308 -8.15 17.07 28.08
CA SER A 308 -9.36 16.84 27.28
C SER A 308 -9.50 15.43 26.73
N GLY A 309 -8.48 14.58 26.87
CA GLY A 309 -8.41 13.25 26.26
C GLY A 309 -8.38 13.28 24.72
N ARG A 310 -7.90 14.38 24.13
CA ARG A 310 -7.75 14.51 22.66
C ARG A 310 -6.38 14.10 22.22
N ILE A 311 -6.33 13.43 21.06
CA ILE A 311 -5.09 13.19 20.31
C ILE A 311 -5.22 13.74 18.90
N ILE A 312 -4.18 14.40 18.42
CA ILE A 312 -4.00 14.74 17.02
C ILE A 312 -2.77 13.99 16.53
N MET A 313 -2.93 13.19 15.48
CA MET A 313 -1.84 12.48 14.82
C MET A 313 -1.67 13.03 13.42
N VAL A 314 -0.43 13.07 12.95
CA VAL A 314 -0.10 13.42 11.57
C VAL A 314 0.70 12.26 10.99
N SER A 315 0.31 11.80 9.81
CA SER A 315 1.02 10.76 9.08
C SER A 315 1.30 11.22 7.65
N ALA A 316 2.49 10.95 7.15
CA ALA A 316 2.89 11.28 5.79
C ALA A 316 3.48 10.06 5.07
N ILE A 317 3.11 9.86 3.81
CA ILE A 317 3.63 8.81 2.93
C ILE A 317 3.77 9.32 1.49
N ASP A 318 4.56 8.61 0.66
CA ASP A 318 4.42 8.66 -0.79
C ASP A 318 3.25 7.76 -1.22
N ASN A 319 2.22 8.34 -1.86
CA ASN A 319 1.01 7.62 -2.24
C ASN A 319 1.21 6.56 -3.32
N LEU A 320 2.28 6.65 -4.13
CA LEU A 320 2.61 5.67 -5.17
C LEU A 320 3.60 4.62 -4.70
N LEU A 321 4.41 4.90 -3.65
CA LEU A 321 5.35 3.94 -3.06
C LEU A 321 4.75 3.29 -1.83
N LYS A 322 4.91 3.84 -0.62
CA LYS A 322 4.32 3.25 0.60
C LYS A 322 2.80 3.09 0.50
N GLY A 323 2.14 3.99 -0.21
CA GLY A 323 0.69 3.92 -0.46
C GLY A 323 0.26 2.93 -1.54
N ALA A 324 1.18 2.32 -2.33
CA ALA A 324 0.85 1.44 -3.45
C ALA A 324 1.99 0.47 -3.81
N ALA A 325 2.87 0.84 -4.76
CA ALA A 325 3.85 -0.07 -5.35
C ALA A 325 4.93 -0.51 -4.35
N GLY A 326 5.40 0.37 -3.49
CA GLY A 326 6.39 0.04 -2.46
C GLY A 326 5.82 -0.92 -1.41
N GLN A 327 4.58 -0.69 -0.94
CA GLN A 327 3.86 -1.62 -0.07
C GLN A 327 3.69 -2.99 -0.74
N ALA A 328 3.38 -3.02 -2.03
CA ALA A 328 3.23 -4.26 -2.79
C ALA A 328 4.56 -5.04 -2.89
N VAL A 329 5.69 -4.35 -3.08
CA VAL A 329 7.03 -4.98 -3.08
C VAL A 329 7.43 -5.41 -1.67
N GLN A 330 7.11 -4.65 -0.64
CA GLN A 330 7.32 -5.04 0.76
C GLN A 330 6.54 -6.33 1.09
N ASN A 331 5.28 -6.44 0.66
CA ASN A 331 4.49 -7.66 0.76
C ASN A 331 5.08 -8.82 -0.06
N PHE A 332 5.59 -8.54 -1.26
CA PHE A 332 6.28 -9.54 -2.08
C PHE A 332 7.51 -10.12 -1.38
N ASN A 333 8.30 -9.28 -0.73
CA ASN A 333 9.47 -9.72 0.01
C ASN A 333 9.11 -10.74 1.10
N LEU A 334 8.09 -10.44 1.91
CA LEU A 334 7.60 -11.38 2.91
C LEU A 334 7.00 -12.64 2.30
N LEU A 335 6.27 -12.50 1.19
CA LEU A 335 5.65 -13.61 0.47
C LEU A 335 6.70 -14.63 -0.03
N ILE A 336 7.90 -14.18 -0.38
CA ILE A 336 9.00 -15.02 -0.85
C ILE A 336 10.02 -15.36 0.24
N GLY A 337 9.80 -14.93 1.48
CA GLY A 337 10.72 -15.15 2.60
C GLY A 337 12.00 -14.31 2.57
N ALA A 338 12.00 -13.18 1.86
CA ALA A 338 13.09 -12.22 1.83
C ALA A 338 12.95 -11.15 2.93
N ASP A 339 14.06 -10.42 3.20
CA ASP A 339 14.00 -9.22 4.05
C ASP A 339 13.06 -8.18 3.40
N GLU A 340 12.10 -7.68 4.17
CA GLU A 340 11.08 -6.75 3.68
C GLU A 340 11.64 -5.45 3.08
N ARG A 341 12.88 -5.08 3.43
CA ARG A 341 13.58 -3.89 2.92
C ARG A 341 14.16 -4.08 1.52
N THR A 342 14.27 -5.31 1.04
CA THR A 342 14.96 -5.65 -0.20
C THR A 342 14.38 -4.87 -1.39
N GLY A 343 15.22 -4.13 -2.10
CA GLY A 343 14.86 -3.33 -3.26
C GLY A 343 14.03 -2.06 -2.96
N LEU A 344 13.88 -1.69 -1.68
CA LEU A 344 13.11 -0.53 -1.23
C LEU A 344 13.95 0.51 -0.46
N LEU A 345 15.19 0.16 -0.08
CA LEU A 345 16.19 1.06 0.52
C LEU A 345 17.34 1.31 -0.45
#